data_c5da8aa28ce39c0d3a83241189871b9a
#
_entry.id   c5da8aa28ce39c0d3a83241189871b9a
#
_cell.length_a   1.000
_cell.length_b   1.000
_cell.length_c   1.000
_cell.angle_alpha   90.00
_cell.angle_beta   90.00
_cell.angle_gamma   90.00
#
_symmetry.space_group_name_H-M   'P 1'
#
loop_
_entity.id
_entity.type
_entity.pdbx_description
1 polymer ?
#
loop_
_entity_poly.entity_id
_entity_poly.type
_entity_poly.pdbx_seq_one_letter_code
_entity_poly.pdbx_strand_id
1 'polypeptide(L)'
;MKNKPLLSFGNILSMSLGFMGIQMGFAIQNANASRILQTYGADVEHLSWFWIVAPLTGMIVQPIVGHYSDNTWCKLGRRRPFFLVGAIITAIALILMPNAGLFAKFMPAVFVGAGFLMIMDASINVTMEPFRALVADMLPAKQATVGFAVQTFLIGIGAVVGSWLPYVLLNWFGIGADLSESGVPLNLVYSFYIAAAILLITIIWTVTNTKEYSPEELAEFNGDTVVNERPKFSEMFRD
;
A
#
# COMPACT_ATOMS: atom_id res chain seq x y z
N MET A 1 32.54 3.27 -14.03
CA MET A 1 31.18 2.93 -13.54
C MET A 1 31.27 1.71 -12.68
N LYS A 2 30.92 1.76 -11.41
CA LYS A 2 30.73 0.57 -10.58
C LYS A 2 29.40 -0.08 -10.97
N ASN A 3 29.39 -1.42 -11.12
CA ASN A 3 28.15 -2.14 -11.34
C ASN A 3 27.45 -2.41 -9.99
N LYS A 4 26.13 -2.26 -9.95
CA LYS A 4 25.32 -2.70 -8.79
C LYS A 4 25.60 -4.19 -8.52
N PRO A 5 25.80 -4.60 -7.25
CA PRO A 5 26.05 -6.00 -6.91
C PRO A 5 24.80 -6.84 -7.22
N LEU A 6 25.04 -8.11 -7.62
CA LEU A 6 23.94 -9.07 -7.79
C LEU A 6 23.37 -9.47 -6.44
N LEU A 7 22.05 -9.42 -6.31
CA LEU A 7 21.34 -9.89 -5.13
C LEU A 7 20.98 -11.38 -5.27
N SER A 8 21.01 -12.11 -4.15
CA SER A 8 20.48 -13.47 -4.13
C SER A 8 18.97 -13.47 -4.33
N PHE A 9 18.42 -14.57 -4.84
CA PHE A 9 16.96 -14.71 -5.01
C PHE A 9 16.21 -14.51 -3.69
N GLY A 10 16.74 -15.00 -2.56
CA GLY A 10 16.19 -14.79 -1.23
C GLY A 10 16.13 -13.30 -0.82
N ASN A 11 17.15 -12.52 -1.18
CA ASN A 11 17.15 -11.08 -0.92
C ASN A 11 16.12 -10.34 -1.77
N ILE A 12 15.97 -10.73 -3.05
CA ILE A 12 14.94 -10.16 -3.94
C ILE A 12 13.54 -10.48 -3.40
N LEU A 13 13.28 -11.71 -2.99
CA LEU A 13 12.03 -12.14 -2.39
C LEU A 13 11.74 -11.38 -1.09
N SER A 14 12.73 -11.31 -0.19
CA SER A 14 12.61 -10.61 1.10
C SER A 14 12.32 -9.11 0.93
N MET A 15 13.03 -8.46 -0.01
CA MET A 15 12.82 -7.06 -0.35
C MET A 15 11.42 -6.80 -0.93
N SER A 16 10.88 -7.75 -1.68
CA SER A 16 9.59 -7.62 -2.37
C SER A 16 8.38 -8.05 -1.54
N LEU A 17 8.61 -8.66 -0.35
CA LEU A 17 7.54 -9.29 0.44
C LEU A 17 6.41 -8.33 0.82
N GLY A 18 6.73 -7.06 1.07
CA GLY A 18 5.74 -6.04 1.40
C GLY A 18 4.67 -5.84 0.34
N PHE A 19 4.96 -6.14 -0.95
CA PHE A 19 3.94 -6.07 -2.01
C PHE A 19 2.77 -7.02 -1.78
N MET A 20 3.02 -8.20 -1.20
CA MET A 20 1.97 -9.15 -0.86
C MET A 20 1.00 -8.53 0.16
N GLY A 21 1.51 -7.91 1.23
CA GLY A 21 0.68 -7.26 2.25
C GLY A 21 -0.10 -6.07 1.72
N ILE A 22 0.54 -5.19 0.93
CA ILE A 22 -0.12 -4.05 0.30
C ILE A 22 -1.26 -4.53 -0.59
N GLN A 23 -0.99 -5.51 -1.44
CA GLN A 23 -1.98 -6.02 -2.38
C GLN A 23 -3.12 -6.76 -1.68
N MET A 24 -2.84 -7.44 -0.58
CA MET A 24 -3.88 -8.06 0.25
C MET A 24 -4.83 -7.00 0.83
N GLY A 25 -4.30 -5.91 1.39
CA GLY A 25 -5.09 -4.76 1.87
C GLY A 25 -5.93 -4.14 0.75
N PHE A 26 -5.33 -3.92 -0.42
CA PHE A 26 -6.01 -3.38 -1.59
C PHE A 26 -7.11 -4.31 -2.13
N ALA A 27 -6.85 -5.62 -2.19
CA ALA A 27 -7.81 -6.60 -2.68
C ALA A 27 -9.04 -6.74 -1.76
N ILE A 28 -8.84 -6.76 -0.43
CA ILE A 28 -9.96 -6.87 0.51
C ILE A 28 -10.81 -5.61 0.50
N GLN A 29 -10.18 -4.43 0.39
CA GLN A 29 -10.87 -3.16 0.21
C GLN A 29 -11.75 -3.19 -1.04
N ASN A 30 -11.17 -3.48 -2.21
CA ASN A 30 -11.90 -3.49 -3.48
C ASN A 30 -13.05 -4.51 -3.50
N ALA A 31 -12.86 -5.68 -2.91
CA ALA A 31 -13.88 -6.72 -2.88
C ALA A 31 -15.05 -6.40 -1.94
N ASN A 32 -14.84 -5.61 -0.87
CA ASN A 32 -15.80 -5.53 0.23
C ASN A 32 -16.22 -4.10 0.61
N ALA A 33 -15.52 -3.05 0.14
CA ALA A 33 -15.81 -1.66 0.55
C ALA A 33 -17.25 -1.25 0.21
N SER A 34 -17.71 -1.56 -1.01
CA SER A 34 -19.10 -1.25 -1.41
C SER A 34 -20.12 -1.94 -0.51
N ARG A 35 -19.88 -3.20 -0.14
CA ARG A 35 -20.76 -3.95 0.76
C ARG A 35 -20.82 -3.33 2.16
N ILE A 36 -19.66 -2.91 2.69
CA ILE A 36 -19.59 -2.23 3.98
C ILE A 36 -20.31 -0.89 3.94
N LEU A 37 -20.09 -0.08 2.88
CA LEU A 37 -20.77 1.20 2.72
C LEU A 37 -22.30 1.05 2.57
N GLN A 38 -22.77 0.01 1.87
CA GLN A 38 -24.21 -0.33 1.80
C GLN A 38 -24.77 -0.66 3.18
N THR A 39 -24.04 -1.40 4.02
CA THR A 39 -24.44 -1.68 5.40
C THR A 39 -24.62 -0.38 6.20
N TYR A 40 -23.87 0.66 5.89
CA TYR A 40 -23.98 2.00 6.49
C TYR A 40 -25.02 2.91 5.83
N GLY A 41 -25.79 2.39 4.86
CA GLY A 41 -26.86 3.11 4.20
C GLY A 41 -26.47 3.84 2.92
N ALA A 42 -25.36 3.46 2.28
CA ALA A 42 -25.02 4.01 0.96
C ALA A 42 -25.94 3.46 -0.12
N ASP A 43 -26.57 4.34 -0.91
CA ASP A 43 -27.34 3.95 -2.07
C ASP A 43 -26.41 3.42 -3.18
N VAL A 44 -26.85 2.34 -3.85
CA VAL A 44 -26.07 1.70 -4.93
C VAL A 44 -25.73 2.68 -6.06
N GLU A 45 -26.67 3.59 -6.38
CA GLU A 45 -26.50 4.60 -7.43
C GLU A 45 -25.38 5.59 -7.13
N HIS A 46 -25.14 5.90 -5.84
CA HIS A 46 -24.12 6.85 -5.40
C HIS A 46 -22.75 6.19 -5.12
N LEU A 47 -22.66 4.86 -5.07
CA LEU A 47 -21.39 4.16 -4.84
C LEU A 47 -20.34 4.47 -5.90
N SER A 48 -20.74 4.72 -7.15
CA SER A 48 -19.83 5.06 -8.24
C SER A 48 -18.99 6.30 -7.96
N TRP A 49 -19.50 7.27 -7.21
CA TRP A 49 -18.76 8.48 -6.84
C TRP A 49 -17.60 8.19 -5.91
N PHE A 50 -17.75 7.24 -5.00
CA PHE A 50 -16.66 6.84 -4.09
C PHE A 50 -15.51 6.16 -4.83
N TRP A 51 -15.81 5.43 -5.92
CA TRP A 51 -14.79 4.76 -6.73
C TRP A 51 -14.01 5.70 -7.66
N ILE A 52 -14.56 6.87 -8.01
CA ILE A 52 -13.83 7.89 -8.79
C ILE A 52 -12.68 8.51 -7.96
N VAL A 53 -12.82 8.53 -6.65
CA VAL A 53 -11.82 9.12 -5.76
C VAL A 53 -10.49 8.36 -5.83
N ALA A 54 -10.50 7.03 -5.96
CA ALA A 54 -9.28 6.22 -6.01
C ALA A 54 -8.34 6.61 -7.18
N PRO A 55 -8.78 6.68 -8.45
CA PRO A 55 -7.93 7.17 -9.54
C PRO A 55 -7.48 8.63 -9.36
N LEU A 56 -8.36 9.50 -8.85
CA LEU A 56 -8.03 10.91 -8.61
C LEU A 56 -6.95 11.06 -7.54
N THR A 57 -7.06 10.33 -6.44
CA THR A 57 -6.01 10.33 -5.40
C THR A 57 -4.71 9.78 -5.94
N GLY A 58 -4.73 8.72 -6.73
CA GLY A 58 -3.54 8.17 -7.40
C GLY A 58 -2.85 9.22 -8.28
N MET A 59 -3.62 9.89 -9.13
CA MET A 59 -3.12 10.92 -10.04
C MET A 59 -2.42 12.09 -9.32
N ILE A 60 -2.90 12.45 -8.13
CA ILE A 60 -2.35 13.57 -7.35
C ILE A 60 -1.24 13.10 -6.42
N VAL A 61 -1.48 12.02 -5.69
CA VAL A 61 -0.59 11.57 -4.61
C VAL A 61 0.70 10.95 -5.15
N GLN A 62 0.63 10.16 -6.23
CA GLN A 62 1.80 9.46 -6.76
C GLN A 62 2.93 10.42 -7.20
N PRO A 63 2.69 11.47 -8.02
CA PRO A 63 3.75 12.41 -8.40
C PRO A 63 4.35 13.15 -7.19
N ILE A 64 3.49 13.55 -6.24
CA ILE A 64 3.92 14.27 -5.03
C ILE A 64 4.84 13.36 -4.20
N VAL A 65 4.40 12.16 -3.90
CA VAL A 65 5.16 11.20 -3.07
C VAL A 65 6.41 10.73 -3.80
N GLY A 66 6.34 10.50 -5.11
CA GLY A 66 7.50 10.19 -5.94
C GLY A 66 8.57 11.25 -5.79
N HIS A 67 8.23 12.51 -6.04
CA HIS A 67 9.15 13.64 -5.91
C HIS A 67 9.77 13.76 -4.52
N TYR A 68 8.95 13.72 -3.45
CA TYR A 68 9.46 13.83 -2.09
C TYR A 68 10.32 12.63 -1.70
N SER A 69 9.94 11.40 -2.08
CA SER A 69 10.72 10.21 -1.78
C SER A 69 12.06 10.18 -2.52
N ASP A 70 12.13 10.77 -3.72
CA ASP A 70 13.37 10.88 -4.47
C ASP A 70 14.37 11.85 -3.84
N ASN A 71 13.86 12.90 -3.21
CA ASN A 71 14.65 14.00 -2.67
C ASN A 71 14.92 13.90 -1.16
N THR A 72 14.37 12.89 -0.49
CA THR A 72 14.56 12.69 0.96
C THR A 72 15.64 11.65 1.22
N TRP A 73 16.50 11.92 2.21
CA TRP A 73 17.43 10.92 2.76
C TRP A 73 17.44 11.01 4.27
N CYS A 74 17.19 9.90 4.96
CA CYS A 74 17.20 9.82 6.41
C CYS A 74 17.83 8.51 6.90
N LYS A 75 17.87 8.28 8.21
CA LYS A 75 18.46 7.06 8.82
C LYS A 75 17.81 5.75 8.32
N LEU A 76 16.55 5.80 7.89
CA LEU A 76 15.85 4.66 7.31
C LEU A 76 16.12 4.48 5.80
N GLY A 77 16.77 5.44 5.15
CA GLY A 77 16.97 5.47 3.71
C GLY A 77 16.11 6.54 3.01
N ARG A 78 15.93 6.40 1.72
CA ARG A 78 15.20 7.33 0.85
C ARG A 78 13.72 6.96 0.73
N ARG A 79 13.44 5.72 0.38
CA ARG A 79 12.12 5.20 0.04
C ARG A 79 11.37 4.59 1.23
N ARG A 80 12.11 3.89 2.12
CA ARG A 80 11.53 3.12 3.24
C ARG A 80 10.65 3.94 4.19
N PRO A 81 10.98 5.19 4.58
CA PRO A 81 10.10 5.95 5.47
C PRO A 81 8.73 6.22 4.87
N PHE A 82 8.65 6.50 3.56
CA PHE A 82 7.39 6.83 2.89
C PHE A 82 6.45 5.62 2.85
N PHE A 83 6.93 4.46 2.40
CA PHE A 83 6.05 3.30 2.35
C PHE A 83 5.76 2.71 3.74
N LEU A 84 6.62 2.93 4.74
CA LEU A 84 6.31 2.57 6.12
C LEU A 84 5.18 3.44 6.69
N VAL A 85 5.26 4.76 6.53
CA VAL A 85 4.21 5.69 6.98
C VAL A 85 2.90 5.42 6.25
N GLY A 86 2.95 5.25 4.93
CA GLY A 86 1.77 4.90 4.13
C GLY A 86 1.13 3.60 4.60
N ALA A 87 1.93 2.55 4.87
CA ALA A 87 1.42 1.27 5.37
C ALA A 87 0.78 1.38 6.76
N ILE A 88 1.33 2.18 7.66
CA ILE A 88 0.73 2.42 8.99
C ILE A 88 -0.62 3.10 8.85
N ILE A 89 -0.72 4.15 8.02
CA ILE A 89 -1.99 4.85 7.78
C ILE A 89 -3.00 3.90 7.13
N THR A 90 -2.58 3.11 6.14
CA THR A 90 -3.44 2.10 5.49
C THR A 90 -3.95 1.07 6.49
N ALA A 91 -3.09 0.55 7.37
CA ALA A 91 -3.48 -0.43 8.38
C ALA A 91 -4.51 0.14 9.38
N ILE A 92 -4.31 1.38 9.82
CA ILE A 92 -5.27 2.08 10.69
C ILE A 92 -6.62 2.24 9.96
N ALA A 93 -6.61 2.68 8.72
CA ALA A 93 -7.82 2.87 7.93
C ALA A 93 -8.54 1.53 7.64
N LEU A 94 -7.80 0.44 7.38
CA LEU A 94 -8.35 -0.92 7.27
C LEU A 94 -9.06 -1.36 8.54
N ILE A 95 -8.53 -1.04 9.72
CA ILE A 95 -9.16 -1.36 10.99
C ILE A 95 -10.40 -0.50 11.24
N LEU A 96 -10.34 0.78 10.91
CA LEU A 96 -11.41 1.75 11.23
C LEU A 96 -12.58 1.67 10.26
N MET A 97 -12.38 1.32 8.99
CA MET A 97 -13.44 1.29 7.98
C MET A 97 -14.60 0.35 8.35
N PRO A 98 -14.39 -0.94 8.70
CA PRO A 98 -15.50 -1.81 9.11
C PRO A 98 -16.08 -1.44 10.47
N ASN A 99 -15.44 -0.56 11.22
CA ASN A 99 -15.90 -0.04 12.50
C ASN A 99 -16.50 1.39 12.41
N ALA A 100 -16.70 1.92 11.20
CA ALA A 100 -17.22 3.29 11.01
C ALA A 100 -18.59 3.50 11.66
N GLY A 101 -19.41 2.45 11.82
CA GLY A 101 -20.67 2.49 12.55
C GLY A 101 -20.57 2.92 14.00
N LEU A 102 -19.44 2.69 14.67
CA LEU A 102 -19.19 3.15 16.05
C LEU A 102 -19.14 4.67 16.17
N PHE A 103 -18.83 5.35 15.08
CA PHE A 103 -18.76 6.83 15.01
C PHE A 103 -20.08 7.48 14.59
N ALA A 104 -21.17 6.69 14.45
CA ALA A 104 -22.48 7.17 13.98
C ALA A 104 -23.10 8.27 14.87
N LYS A 105 -22.61 8.40 16.11
CA LYS A 105 -23.02 9.51 17.03
C LYS A 105 -22.51 10.89 16.61
N PHE A 106 -21.41 10.93 15.86
CA PHE A 106 -20.77 12.21 15.47
C PHE A 106 -21.12 12.58 14.02
N MET A 107 -21.23 11.59 13.12
CA MET A 107 -21.49 11.77 11.70
C MET A 107 -22.12 10.50 11.14
N PRO A 108 -23.00 10.57 10.12
CA PRO A 108 -23.55 9.36 9.48
C PRO A 108 -22.43 8.38 9.09
N ALA A 109 -22.59 7.11 9.44
CA ALA A 109 -21.56 6.07 9.30
C ALA A 109 -21.05 5.91 7.85
N VAL A 110 -21.92 6.20 6.86
CA VAL A 110 -21.55 6.15 5.44
C VAL A 110 -20.45 7.17 5.10
N PHE A 111 -20.52 8.40 5.62
CA PHE A 111 -19.49 9.41 5.37
C PHE A 111 -18.19 9.08 6.09
N VAL A 112 -18.28 8.53 7.30
CA VAL A 112 -17.09 8.07 8.04
C VAL A 112 -16.42 6.91 7.29
N GLY A 113 -17.19 5.92 6.86
CA GLY A 113 -16.68 4.78 6.07
C GLY A 113 -16.08 5.21 4.72
N ALA A 114 -16.74 6.13 4.02
CA ALA A 114 -16.22 6.72 2.78
C ALA A 114 -14.91 7.50 3.02
N GLY A 115 -14.81 8.26 4.13
CA GLY A 115 -13.59 8.94 4.52
C GLY A 115 -12.42 7.97 4.75
N PHE A 116 -12.65 6.86 5.46
CA PHE A 116 -11.63 5.83 5.63
C PHE A 116 -11.26 5.14 4.32
N LEU A 117 -12.22 4.92 3.42
CA LEU A 117 -11.94 4.40 2.06
C LEU A 117 -11.00 5.34 1.32
N MET A 118 -11.27 6.65 1.32
CA MET A 118 -10.40 7.65 0.69
C MET A 118 -9.00 7.69 1.30
N ILE A 119 -8.89 7.58 2.63
CA ILE A 119 -7.60 7.51 3.33
C ILE A 119 -6.85 6.25 2.93
N MET A 120 -7.52 5.10 2.82
CA MET A 120 -6.90 3.85 2.34
C MET A 120 -6.36 4.02 0.92
N ASP A 121 -7.15 4.53 -0.01
CA ASP A 121 -6.72 4.73 -1.39
C ASP A 121 -5.50 5.65 -1.48
N ALA A 122 -5.54 6.79 -0.78
CA ALA A 122 -4.42 7.71 -0.73
C ALA A 122 -3.17 7.07 -0.13
N SER A 123 -3.29 6.41 1.02
CA SER A 123 -2.16 5.82 1.74
C SER A 123 -1.56 4.59 1.03
N ILE A 124 -2.37 3.81 0.33
CA ILE A 124 -1.88 2.72 -0.54
C ILE A 124 -1.03 3.30 -1.67
N ASN A 125 -1.45 4.40 -2.30
CA ASN A 125 -0.65 5.08 -3.33
C ASN A 125 0.66 5.64 -2.75
N VAL A 126 0.62 6.24 -1.54
CA VAL A 126 1.82 6.69 -0.80
C VAL A 126 2.79 5.53 -0.57
N THR A 127 2.28 4.32 -0.32
CA THR A 127 3.08 3.13 -0.06
C THR A 127 3.64 2.52 -1.34
N MET A 128 2.81 2.39 -2.37
CA MET A 128 3.13 1.65 -3.60
C MET A 128 4.23 2.29 -4.43
N GLU A 129 4.18 3.60 -4.62
CA GLU A 129 5.07 4.30 -5.55
C GLU A 129 6.54 4.24 -5.10
N PRO A 130 6.92 4.67 -3.86
CA PRO A 130 8.30 4.56 -3.41
C PRO A 130 8.77 3.10 -3.34
N PHE A 131 7.85 2.16 -3.11
CA PHE A 131 8.20 0.76 -3.02
C PHE A 131 8.55 0.16 -4.40
N ARG A 132 7.81 0.50 -5.46
CA ARG A 132 8.17 0.12 -6.83
C ARG A 132 9.53 0.68 -7.23
N ALA A 133 9.76 1.95 -6.91
CA ALA A 133 11.02 2.60 -7.16
C ALA A 133 12.19 1.98 -6.39
N LEU A 134 11.97 1.50 -5.15
CA LEU A 134 12.97 0.76 -4.37
C LEU A 134 13.50 -0.46 -5.14
N VAL A 135 12.61 -1.27 -5.72
CA VAL A 135 13.01 -2.47 -6.49
C VAL A 135 13.89 -2.09 -7.69
N ALA A 136 13.53 -1.04 -8.41
CA ALA A 136 14.32 -0.54 -9.53
C ALA A 136 15.69 0.02 -9.09
N ASP A 137 15.73 0.74 -7.97
CA ASP A 137 16.96 1.32 -7.43
C ASP A 137 17.95 0.25 -6.94
N MET A 138 17.44 -0.83 -6.36
CA MET A 138 18.27 -1.87 -5.73
C MET A 138 18.84 -2.88 -6.72
N LEU A 139 18.17 -3.15 -7.84
CA LEU A 139 18.56 -4.21 -8.75
C LEU A 139 19.42 -3.70 -9.92
N PRO A 140 20.47 -4.47 -10.30
CA PRO A 140 21.16 -4.23 -11.57
C PRO A 140 20.24 -4.60 -12.75
N ALA A 141 20.47 -3.99 -13.92
CA ALA A 141 19.65 -4.20 -15.12
C ALA A 141 19.45 -5.68 -15.47
N LYS A 142 20.47 -6.53 -15.23
CA LYS A 142 20.42 -7.99 -15.47
C LYS A 142 19.39 -8.71 -14.59
N GLN A 143 19.07 -8.19 -13.41
CA GLN A 143 18.12 -8.79 -12.46
C GLN A 143 16.78 -8.05 -12.39
N ALA A 144 16.61 -6.95 -13.10
CA ALA A 144 15.39 -6.14 -13.06
C ALA A 144 14.16 -6.98 -13.44
N THR A 145 14.24 -7.78 -14.51
CA THR A 145 13.13 -8.65 -14.94
C THR A 145 12.73 -9.66 -13.85
N VAL A 146 13.71 -10.28 -13.18
CA VAL A 146 13.44 -11.22 -12.09
C VAL A 146 12.83 -10.50 -10.90
N GLY A 147 13.32 -9.31 -10.56
CA GLY A 147 12.78 -8.50 -9.48
C GLY A 147 11.31 -8.14 -9.69
N PHE A 148 10.97 -7.64 -10.88
CA PHE A 148 9.58 -7.32 -11.21
C PHE A 148 8.69 -8.55 -11.33
N ALA A 149 9.22 -9.70 -11.79
CA ALA A 149 8.49 -10.97 -11.82
C ALA A 149 8.14 -11.44 -10.39
N VAL A 150 9.10 -11.40 -9.46
CA VAL A 150 8.88 -11.73 -8.04
C VAL A 150 7.86 -10.77 -7.41
N GLN A 151 7.97 -9.48 -7.68
CA GLN A 151 7.01 -8.48 -7.24
C GLN A 151 5.60 -8.82 -7.73
N THR A 152 5.42 -9.05 -9.03
CA THR A 152 4.12 -9.37 -9.64
C THR A 152 3.54 -10.67 -9.07
N PHE A 153 4.37 -11.67 -8.84
CA PHE A 153 3.95 -12.94 -8.21
C PHE A 153 3.43 -12.71 -6.78
N LEU A 154 4.13 -11.93 -5.96
CA LEU A 154 3.70 -11.60 -4.60
C LEU A 154 2.43 -10.75 -4.57
N ILE A 155 2.28 -9.83 -5.53
CA ILE A 155 1.04 -9.08 -5.77
C ILE A 155 -0.12 -10.04 -6.05
N GLY A 156 0.08 -11.04 -6.93
CA GLY A 156 -0.92 -12.06 -7.25
C GLY A 156 -1.34 -12.88 -6.02
N ILE A 157 -0.38 -13.33 -5.21
CA ILE A 157 -0.68 -14.05 -3.95
C ILE A 157 -1.51 -13.16 -3.02
N GLY A 158 -1.09 -11.92 -2.79
CA GLY A 158 -1.80 -10.98 -1.94
C GLY A 158 -3.25 -10.73 -2.40
N ALA A 159 -3.45 -10.59 -3.72
CA ALA A 159 -4.77 -10.39 -4.31
C ALA A 159 -5.69 -11.59 -4.07
N VAL A 160 -5.21 -12.81 -4.33
CA VAL A 160 -5.98 -14.04 -4.13
C VAL A 160 -6.33 -14.22 -2.66
N VAL A 161 -5.33 -14.15 -1.77
CA VAL A 161 -5.54 -14.34 -0.32
C VAL A 161 -6.48 -13.27 0.22
N GLY A 162 -6.29 -12.00 -0.12
CA GLY A 162 -7.15 -10.91 0.33
C GLY A 162 -8.61 -11.08 -0.11
N SER A 163 -8.83 -11.43 -1.39
CA SER A 163 -10.18 -11.62 -1.93
C SER A 163 -10.91 -12.82 -1.32
N TRP A 164 -10.19 -13.90 -1.01
CA TRP A 164 -10.77 -15.13 -0.46
C TRP A 164 -10.93 -15.11 1.05
N LEU A 165 -10.24 -14.25 1.75
CA LEU A 165 -10.16 -14.25 3.20
C LEU A 165 -11.53 -14.24 3.90
N PRO A 166 -12.53 -13.41 3.52
CA PRO A 166 -13.84 -13.43 4.16
C PRO A 166 -14.57 -14.76 3.97
N TYR A 167 -14.41 -15.40 2.82
CA TYR A 167 -14.98 -16.71 2.54
C TYR A 167 -14.34 -17.81 3.39
N VAL A 168 -13.01 -17.79 3.49
CA VAL A 168 -12.25 -18.76 4.30
C VAL A 168 -12.62 -18.65 5.77
N LEU A 169 -12.71 -17.43 6.30
CA LEU A 169 -13.10 -17.21 7.69
C LEU A 169 -14.52 -17.75 7.98
N LEU A 170 -15.45 -17.52 7.07
CA LEU A 170 -16.83 -17.96 7.22
C LEU A 170 -16.94 -19.48 7.12
N ASN A 171 -16.37 -20.09 6.07
CA ASN A 171 -16.67 -21.49 5.72
C ASN A 171 -15.70 -22.51 6.34
N TRP A 172 -14.44 -22.12 6.61
CA TRP A 172 -13.43 -23.03 7.14
C TRP A 172 -13.23 -22.85 8.65
N PHE A 173 -13.33 -21.62 9.15
CA PHE A 173 -13.12 -21.31 10.56
C PHE A 173 -14.42 -21.09 11.33
N GLY A 174 -15.57 -21.10 10.66
CA GLY A 174 -16.87 -20.93 11.31
C GLY A 174 -17.09 -19.55 11.93
N ILE A 175 -16.28 -18.54 11.53
CA ILE A 175 -16.48 -17.16 11.95
C ILE A 175 -17.68 -16.63 11.19
N GLY A 176 -18.82 -16.60 11.88
CA GLY A 176 -20.14 -16.39 11.29
C GLY A 176 -20.37 -15.02 10.68
N ALA A 177 -21.52 -14.93 10.02
CA ALA A 177 -22.06 -13.68 9.51
C ALA A 177 -22.78 -12.86 10.60
N ASP A 178 -22.56 -13.18 11.87
CA ASP A 178 -23.08 -12.40 13.00
C ASP A 178 -22.60 -10.96 12.87
N LEU A 179 -23.48 -10.03 13.20
CA LEU A 179 -23.18 -8.61 13.08
C LEU A 179 -22.31 -8.15 14.26
N SER A 180 -21.27 -7.37 13.94
CA SER A 180 -20.50 -6.63 14.93
C SER A 180 -21.30 -5.46 15.51
N GLU A 181 -20.80 -4.80 16.54
CA GLU A 181 -21.40 -3.58 17.11
C GLU A 181 -21.55 -2.45 16.08
N SER A 182 -20.74 -2.46 15.03
CA SER A 182 -20.84 -1.52 13.91
C SER A 182 -21.85 -1.92 12.83
N GLY A 183 -22.49 -3.09 12.95
CA GLY A 183 -23.45 -3.62 11.97
C GLY A 183 -22.83 -4.37 10.79
N VAL A 184 -21.50 -4.50 10.74
CA VAL A 184 -20.77 -5.23 9.69
C VAL A 184 -20.59 -6.69 10.10
N PRO A 185 -20.75 -7.68 9.19
CA PRO A 185 -20.50 -9.09 9.48
C PRO A 185 -19.09 -9.34 10.04
N LEU A 186 -18.97 -10.17 11.08
CA LEU A 186 -17.71 -10.42 11.79
C LEU A 186 -16.62 -11.00 10.88
N ASN A 187 -16.99 -11.88 9.93
CA ASN A 187 -16.02 -12.40 8.97
C ASN A 187 -15.35 -11.30 8.12
N LEU A 188 -16.07 -10.23 7.80
CA LEU A 188 -15.51 -9.06 7.12
C LEU A 188 -14.61 -8.26 8.06
N VAL A 189 -15.09 -7.96 9.27
CA VAL A 189 -14.29 -7.19 10.26
C VAL A 189 -12.94 -7.86 10.51
N TYR A 190 -12.95 -9.17 10.82
CA TYR A 190 -11.71 -9.93 11.05
C TYR A 190 -10.84 -10.04 9.80
N SER A 191 -11.42 -10.11 8.60
CA SER A 191 -10.65 -10.10 7.35
C SER A 191 -9.86 -8.81 7.18
N PHE A 192 -10.46 -7.66 7.48
CA PHE A 192 -9.78 -6.38 7.45
C PHE A 192 -8.67 -6.28 8.50
N TYR A 193 -8.89 -6.81 9.72
CA TYR A 193 -7.87 -6.84 10.77
C TYR A 193 -6.68 -7.73 10.40
N ILE A 194 -6.93 -8.90 9.83
CA ILE A 194 -5.88 -9.82 9.37
C ILE A 194 -5.09 -9.18 8.23
N ALA A 195 -5.77 -8.54 7.28
CA ALA A 195 -5.10 -7.83 6.20
C ALA A 195 -4.22 -6.69 6.70
N ALA A 196 -4.70 -5.90 7.67
CA ALA A 196 -3.92 -4.85 8.31
C ALA A 196 -2.67 -5.40 9.03
N ALA A 197 -2.82 -6.52 9.76
CA ALA A 197 -1.71 -7.17 10.44
C ALA A 197 -0.66 -7.71 9.45
N ILE A 198 -1.08 -8.42 8.40
CA ILE A 198 -0.18 -8.96 7.37
C ILE A 198 0.52 -7.83 6.62
N LEU A 199 -0.19 -6.75 6.29
CA LEU A 199 0.40 -5.56 5.68
C LEU A 199 1.55 -5.01 6.54
N LEU A 200 1.31 -4.79 7.83
CA LEU A 200 2.35 -4.26 8.73
C LEU A 200 3.52 -5.23 8.90
N ILE A 201 3.25 -6.52 9.09
CA ILE A 201 4.31 -7.54 9.26
C ILE A 201 5.19 -7.59 8.01
N THR A 202 4.62 -7.64 6.83
CA THR A 202 5.38 -7.74 5.56
C THR A 202 6.14 -6.46 5.24
N ILE A 203 5.58 -5.29 5.53
CA ILE A 203 6.27 -4.00 5.35
C ILE A 203 7.41 -3.84 6.35
N ILE A 204 7.18 -4.14 7.64
CA ILE A 204 8.23 -4.07 8.67
C ILE A 204 9.36 -5.04 8.31
N TRP A 205 9.03 -6.25 7.85
CA TRP A 205 10.02 -7.20 7.36
C TRP A 205 10.87 -6.61 6.23
N THR A 206 10.23 -6.04 5.22
CA THR A 206 10.95 -5.40 4.10
C THR A 206 11.82 -4.24 4.57
N VAL A 207 11.30 -3.37 5.44
CA VAL A 207 12.05 -2.22 5.98
C VAL A 207 13.29 -2.66 6.76
N THR A 208 13.19 -3.70 7.56
CA THR A 208 14.28 -4.17 8.42
C THR A 208 15.33 -4.97 7.64
N ASN A 209 14.92 -5.71 6.61
CA ASN A 209 15.81 -6.61 5.86
C ASN A 209 16.36 -6.02 4.56
N THR A 210 15.97 -4.80 4.19
CA THR A 210 16.48 -4.13 2.99
C THR A 210 17.30 -2.91 3.39
N LYS A 211 18.51 -2.80 2.88
CA LYS A 211 19.37 -1.61 3.04
C LYS A 211 19.48 -0.89 1.71
N GLU A 212 18.99 0.34 1.67
CA GLU A 212 19.08 1.18 0.46
C GLU A 212 20.50 1.69 0.23
N TYR A 213 20.85 1.89 -1.04
CA TYR A 213 22.08 2.58 -1.42
C TYR A 213 21.96 4.07 -1.11
N SER A 214 23.09 4.66 -0.68
CA SER A 214 23.13 6.11 -0.49
C SER A 214 22.98 6.87 -1.83
N PRO A 215 22.58 8.15 -1.80
CA PRO A 215 22.52 8.97 -3.02
C PRO A 215 23.83 9.00 -3.78
N GLU A 216 24.98 9.03 -3.05
CA GLU A 216 26.30 9.01 -3.66
C GLU A 216 26.59 7.67 -4.35
N GLU A 217 26.25 6.54 -3.70
CA GLU A 217 26.39 5.19 -4.29
C GLU A 217 25.53 5.03 -5.54
N LEU A 218 24.29 5.54 -5.52
CA LEU A 218 23.40 5.50 -6.69
C LEU A 218 23.92 6.35 -7.84
N ALA A 219 24.43 7.54 -7.58
CA ALA A 219 25.06 8.39 -8.60
C ALA A 219 26.29 7.70 -9.22
N GLU A 220 27.13 7.04 -8.39
CA GLU A 220 28.29 6.30 -8.88
C GLU A 220 27.88 5.10 -9.79
N PHE A 221 26.79 4.41 -9.46
CA PHE A 221 26.25 3.31 -10.28
C PHE A 221 25.64 3.78 -11.60
N ASN A 222 24.96 4.94 -11.59
CA ASN A 222 24.33 5.50 -12.78
C ASN A 222 25.30 6.26 -13.68
N GLY A 223 26.49 6.58 -13.18
CA GLY A 223 27.48 7.40 -13.90
C GLY A 223 27.14 8.89 -13.93
N ASP A 224 26.23 9.31 -13.04
CA ASP A 224 25.85 10.70 -12.91
C ASP A 224 26.89 11.43 -12.05
N THR A 225 27.31 12.62 -12.48
CA THR A 225 27.98 13.57 -11.58
C THR A 225 26.93 13.97 -10.53
N VAL A 226 27.31 13.88 -9.24
CA VAL A 226 26.44 14.29 -8.13
C VAL A 226 26.05 15.76 -8.33
N VAL A 227 24.96 15.99 -9.02
CA VAL A 227 24.40 17.34 -9.18
C VAL A 227 23.61 17.61 -7.91
N ASN A 228 24.14 18.48 -7.08
CA ASN A 228 23.52 18.93 -5.82
C ASN A 228 22.27 19.83 -6.03
N GLU A 229 21.83 20.00 -7.27
CA GLU A 229 20.64 20.77 -7.57
C GLU A 229 19.40 19.90 -7.52
N ARG A 230 18.69 20.00 -6.38
CA ARG A 230 17.37 19.38 -6.22
C ARG A 230 16.37 20.13 -7.10
N PRO A 231 15.74 19.48 -8.11
CA PRO A 231 14.71 20.14 -8.91
C PRO A 231 13.59 20.61 -7.99
N LYS A 232 13.15 21.85 -8.15
CA LYS A 232 12.04 22.40 -7.38
C LYS A 232 10.75 21.75 -7.86
N PHE A 233 9.85 21.44 -6.92
CA PHE A 233 8.53 20.86 -7.22
C PHE A 233 7.76 21.63 -8.32
N SER A 234 7.96 22.96 -8.37
CA SER A 234 7.36 23.84 -9.39
C SER A 234 7.89 23.61 -10.81
N GLU A 235 9.02 22.92 -10.98
CA GLU A 235 9.61 22.66 -12.29
C GLU A 235 9.05 21.39 -12.94
N MET A 236 8.49 20.47 -12.14
CA MET A 236 7.84 19.25 -12.61
C MET A 236 6.58 19.45 -13.47
N PHE A 237 5.93 20.62 -13.35
CA PHE A 237 4.70 20.94 -14.09
C PHE A 237 4.92 21.95 -15.21
N ARG A 238 6.19 22.21 -15.60
CA ARG A 238 6.55 23.26 -16.55
C ARG A 238 6.94 22.73 -17.95
N ASP A 239 7.11 21.43 -18.06
CA ASP A 239 7.30 20.66 -19.28
C ASP A 239 6.02 19.86 -19.59
#